data_c0fb01ec73126de1db104a2203ccc98f
#
_entry.id   c0fb01ec73126de1db104a2203ccc98f
#
_cell.length_a   1.000
_cell.length_b   1.000
_cell.length_c   1.000
_cell.angle_alpha   90.00
_cell.angle_beta   90.00
_cell.angle_gamma   90.00
#
_symmetry.space_group_name_H-M   'P 1'
#
loop_
_entity.id
_entity.type
_entity.pdbx_description
1 polymer ?
#
loop_
_entity_poly.entity_id
_entity_poly.type
_entity_poly.pdbx_seq_one_letter_code
_entity_poly.pdbx_strand_id
1 'polypeptide(L)'
;MDHLTKEQRHKNMAANKGKGTKLELLFGKLLWNAGVRYRKNDSSVFGKPDFVIKGHKIAIFCDGEFWHGRNWDIRKNDHKSNCEFWHSKIERNIQRDKEVNTELQKQGWKVFRFWETDITKKPDKCLNRILNYMNTDIKASEKIAITKMCGGNMIVMQMYGPHSLNEDGTVMPFDEQMAIVSHYLHNQGYKYAKTYKSKAEGLIEDIYNIHNKRVEERCVSDVCVQYSLFSDLFSVPFLPVDNPKFTFIDLFAGIGGFRMAMQHLGGKCVFSSEWDAQAQKTYLLNYGEVPFGDITLETTKSFIPDDFDVLCAGFPCQAFSLAGKRLGFEETRGTLFFDVAEIIRRKRPKAFFLENVKGLLIHDKGKTIQTILKVLREDLDYCVPEPQIVNAMNFGVPQHRERVYIVGFRKDQNINEFTYPTPTDTTKTFADIKEENTVSAKYYLSTQYVKTLVAHKERHAAKGNGFGYEIIPDDGIANAIVVGGMGRERNLVIDNRLEDFTPVTNIKGEINRDGLRRMTPREWARLQGFPDNFIIGVADASAYKQFGNSVAVPAIQATAQEIIKRINLSKSKKYGTDRK
;
A
#
# COMPACT_ATOMS: atom_id res chain seq x y z
N MET A 1 -17.14 -49.36 -28.24
CA MET A 1 -15.94 -50.03 -28.79
C MET A 1 -14.71 -49.33 -28.24
N ASP A 2 -13.75 -50.10 -27.75
CA ASP A 2 -12.47 -49.56 -27.28
C ASP A 2 -11.60 -49.28 -28.50
N HIS A 3 -11.41 -48.02 -28.86
CA HIS A 3 -10.75 -47.59 -30.11
C HIS A 3 -9.21 -47.47 -29.99
N LEU A 4 -8.60 -47.84 -28.83
CA LEU A 4 -7.17 -47.72 -28.62
C LEU A 4 -6.43 -49.05 -28.79
N THR A 5 -5.32 -49.06 -29.55
CA THR A 5 -4.42 -50.22 -29.64
C THR A 5 -3.67 -50.49 -28.34
N LYS A 6 -3.12 -51.68 -28.14
CA LYS A 6 -2.28 -52.00 -26.96
C LYS A 6 -1.11 -51.05 -26.82
N GLU A 7 -0.48 -50.63 -27.89
CA GLU A 7 0.64 -49.68 -27.90
C GLU A 7 0.20 -48.27 -27.52
N GLN A 8 -0.94 -47.82 -28.05
CA GLN A 8 -1.50 -46.52 -27.68
C GLN A 8 -1.89 -46.45 -26.17
N ARG A 9 -2.43 -47.55 -25.63
CA ARG A 9 -2.72 -47.66 -24.21
C ARG A 9 -1.44 -47.61 -23.36
N HIS A 10 -0.39 -48.32 -23.77
CA HIS A 10 0.89 -48.30 -23.07
C HIS A 10 1.52 -46.91 -23.10
N LYS A 11 1.46 -46.22 -24.23
CA LYS A 11 1.98 -44.86 -24.41
C LYS A 11 1.19 -43.84 -23.58
N ASN A 12 -0.12 -43.95 -23.49
CA ASN A 12 -0.97 -43.10 -22.65
C ASN A 12 -0.73 -43.37 -21.16
N MET A 13 -0.49 -44.62 -20.77
CA MET A 13 -0.17 -44.94 -19.37
C MET A 13 1.25 -44.49 -18.96
N ALA A 14 2.21 -44.59 -19.87
CA ALA A 14 3.59 -44.10 -19.62
C ALA A 14 3.66 -42.56 -19.59
N ALA A 15 2.74 -41.88 -20.26
CA ALA A 15 2.64 -40.41 -20.24
C ALA A 15 2.02 -39.85 -18.94
N ASN A 16 1.37 -40.68 -18.12
CA ASN A 16 0.80 -40.27 -16.85
C ASN A 16 1.91 -40.04 -15.81
N LYS A 17 2.24 -38.79 -15.57
CA LYS A 17 3.18 -38.39 -14.53
C LYS A 17 2.54 -38.53 -13.14
N GLY A 18 3.18 -39.29 -12.24
CA GLY A 18 2.71 -39.44 -10.85
C GLY A 18 2.96 -38.23 -9.96
N LYS A 19 3.52 -37.13 -10.47
CA LYS A 19 3.80 -35.87 -9.76
C LYS A 19 3.92 -34.73 -10.75
N GLY A 20 3.54 -33.52 -10.33
CA GLY A 20 3.63 -32.32 -11.16
C GLY A 20 2.63 -32.36 -12.30
N THR A 21 1.46 -32.91 -12.08
CA THR A 21 0.37 -32.97 -13.05
C THR A 21 -0.12 -31.58 -13.42
N LYS A 22 -0.78 -31.46 -14.58
CA LYS A 22 -1.40 -30.17 -14.99
C LYS A 22 -2.38 -29.67 -13.93
N LEU A 23 -3.06 -30.58 -13.24
CA LEU A 23 -4.01 -30.31 -12.17
C LEU A 23 -3.32 -29.68 -10.96
N GLU A 24 -2.23 -30.30 -10.48
CA GLU A 24 -1.42 -29.74 -9.38
C GLU A 24 -0.81 -28.39 -9.73
N LEU A 25 -0.37 -28.18 -10.99
CA LEU A 25 0.15 -26.90 -11.44
C LEU A 25 -0.92 -25.81 -11.44
N LEU A 26 -2.12 -26.15 -11.90
CA LEU A 26 -3.27 -25.23 -11.91
C LEU A 26 -3.65 -24.82 -10.49
N PHE A 27 -3.87 -25.81 -9.63
CA PHE A 27 -4.33 -25.58 -8.27
C PHE A 27 -3.26 -24.90 -7.38
N GLY A 28 -1.99 -25.28 -7.57
CA GLY A 28 -0.88 -24.62 -6.89
C GLY A 28 -0.75 -23.14 -7.28
N LYS A 29 -0.99 -22.80 -8.55
CA LYS A 29 -1.01 -21.41 -9.01
C LYS A 29 -2.17 -20.62 -8.38
N LEU A 30 -3.34 -21.24 -8.25
CA LEU A 30 -4.50 -20.65 -7.55
C LEU A 30 -4.20 -20.37 -6.08
N LEU A 31 -3.67 -21.35 -5.35
CA LEU A 31 -3.26 -21.18 -3.95
C LEU A 31 -2.23 -20.05 -3.80
N TRP A 32 -1.22 -20.04 -4.67
CA TRP A 32 -0.17 -19.02 -4.63
C TRP A 32 -0.69 -17.61 -4.90
N ASN A 33 -1.56 -17.47 -5.90
CA ASN A 33 -2.20 -16.21 -6.25
C ASN A 33 -3.11 -15.68 -5.14
N ALA A 34 -3.74 -16.59 -4.38
CA ALA A 34 -4.53 -16.26 -3.19
C ALA A 34 -3.69 -15.97 -1.93
N GLY A 35 -2.37 -15.86 -2.07
CA GLY A 35 -1.49 -15.57 -0.94
C GLY A 35 -1.13 -16.78 -0.07
N VAL A 36 -1.65 -17.97 -0.37
CA VAL A 36 -1.38 -19.19 0.39
C VAL A 36 0.00 -19.73 0.07
N ARG A 37 0.84 -19.85 1.09
CA ARG A 37 2.19 -20.43 0.97
C ARG A 37 2.16 -21.90 1.38
N TYR A 38 2.65 -22.77 0.52
CA TYR A 38 2.59 -24.21 0.68
C TYR A 38 3.91 -24.89 0.30
N ARG A 39 4.09 -26.12 0.74
CA ARG A 39 5.13 -27.04 0.26
C ARG A 39 4.49 -28.10 -0.63
N LYS A 40 5.13 -28.42 -1.75
CA LYS A 40 4.67 -29.50 -2.66
C LYS A 40 5.27 -30.83 -2.24
N ASN A 41 4.45 -31.87 -2.27
CA ASN A 41 4.89 -33.26 -2.08
C ASN A 41 5.83 -33.45 -0.86
N ASP A 42 5.48 -32.82 0.27
CA ASP A 42 6.33 -32.84 1.48
C ASP A 42 6.36 -34.26 2.06
N SER A 43 7.51 -34.92 1.97
CA SER A 43 7.72 -36.30 2.45
C SER A 43 7.71 -36.43 3.98
N SER A 44 7.79 -35.31 4.71
CA SER A 44 7.71 -35.30 6.17
C SER A 44 6.26 -35.44 6.68
N VAL A 45 5.26 -35.34 5.81
CA VAL A 45 3.85 -35.51 6.14
C VAL A 45 3.34 -36.85 5.61
N PHE A 46 2.67 -37.60 6.47
CA PHE A 46 2.16 -38.93 6.13
C PHE A 46 1.25 -38.88 4.88
N GLY A 47 1.35 -39.88 4.01
CA GLY A 47 0.61 -39.91 2.76
C GLY A 47 1.11 -39.01 1.64
N LYS A 48 2.12 -38.16 1.88
CA LYS A 48 2.75 -37.24 0.90
C LYS A 48 1.72 -36.40 0.15
N PRO A 49 1.01 -35.47 0.82
CA PRO A 49 0.03 -34.60 0.18
C PRO A 49 0.64 -33.79 -0.97
N ASP A 50 -0.16 -33.48 -2.00
CA ASP A 50 0.28 -32.65 -3.11
C ASP A 50 0.67 -31.24 -2.64
N PHE A 51 -0.07 -30.71 -1.65
CA PHE A 51 0.26 -29.44 -1.01
C PHE A 51 0.12 -29.55 0.51
N VAL A 52 1.05 -28.92 1.22
CA VAL A 52 1.08 -28.85 2.68
C VAL A 52 1.20 -27.41 3.14
N ILE A 53 0.27 -26.96 3.98
CA ILE A 53 0.31 -25.65 4.62
C ILE A 53 0.64 -25.87 6.10
N LYS A 54 1.94 -25.89 6.44
CA LYS A 54 2.40 -26.30 7.78
C LYS A 54 1.87 -25.42 8.90
N GLY A 55 1.80 -24.11 8.70
CA GLY A 55 1.33 -23.15 9.71
C GLY A 55 -0.11 -23.42 10.20
N HIS A 56 -0.95 -23.99 9.33
CA HIS A 56 -2.34 -24.31 9.64
C HIS A 56 -2.60 -25.83 9.73
N LYS A 57 -1.56 -26.65 9.70
CA LYS A 57 -1.69 -28.11 9.65
C LYS A 57 -2.69 -28.62 8.59
N ILE A 58 -2.62 -28.08 7.38
CA ILE A 58 -3.50 -28.47 6.26
C ILE A 58 -2.72 -29.35 5.29
N ALA A 59 -3.34 -30.49 4.94
CA ALA A 59 -2.89 -31.42 3.92
C ALA A 59 -3.90 -31.45 2.77
N ILE A 60 -3.45 -31.23 1.53
CA ILE A 60 -4.32 -31.15 0.34
C ILE A 60 -3.91 -32.21 -0.66
N PHE A 61 -4.90 -32.95 -1.17
CA PHE A 61 -4.77 -33.95 -2.23
C PHE A 61 -5.63 -33.55 -3.43
N CYS A 62 -5.06 -33.70 -4.63
CA CYS A 62 -5.72 -33.45 -5.91
C CYS A 62 -5.97 -34.81 -6.60
N ASP A 63 -7.15 -35.37 -6.37
CA ASP A 63 -7.46 -36.74 -6.74
C ASP A 63 -8.02 -36.85 -8.17
N GLY A 64 -7.35 -37.61 -9.01
CA GLY A 64 -7.86 -38.00 -10.32
C GLY A 64 -9.04 -38.98 -10.19
N GLU A 65 -10.14 -38.72 -10.89
CA GLU A 65 -11.41 -39.46 -10.70
C GLU A 65 -11.30 -40.96 -10.93
N PHE A 66 -10.50 -41.35 -11.93
CA PHE A 66 -10.31 -42.76 -12.23
C PHE A 66 -9.49 -43.48 -11.15
N TRP A 67 -8.37 -42.89 -10.72
CA TRP A 67 -7.40 -43.53 -9.84
C TRP A 67 -7.86 -43.63 -8.37
N HIS A 68 -8.70 -42.70 -7.96
CA HIS A 68 -9.23 -42.62 -6.58
C HIS A 68 -10.70 -43.01 -6.48
N GLY A 69 -11.29 -43.52 -7.57
CA GLY A 69 -12.60 -44.18 -7.57
C GLY A 69 -13.77 -43.26 -7.25
N ARG A 70 -13.85 -42.09 -7.90
CA ARG A 70 -15.02 -41.21 -7.76
C ARG A 70 -16.29 -41.93 -8.21
N ASN A 71 -17.30 -42.03 -7.30
CA ASN A 71 -18.55 -42.74 -7.54
C ASN A 71 -18.32 -44.22 -7.89
N TRP A 72 -17.39 -44.89 -7.19
CA TRP A 72 -16.95 -46.23 -7.50
C TRP A 72 -18.09 -47.23 -7.54
N ASP A 73 -19.06 -47.16 -6.63
CA ASP A 73 -20.21 -48.07 -6.55
C ASP A 73 -21.04 -48.06 -7.86
N ILE A 74 -21.06 -46.95 -8.58
CA ILE A 74 -21.79 -46.81 -9.85
C ILE A 74 -20.88 -47.19 -11.03
N ARG A 75 -19.61 -46.76 -11.00
CA ARG A 75 -18.68 -46.80 -12.14
C ARG A 75 -17.86 -48.10 -12.22
N LYS A 76 -17.87 -48.93 -11.21
CA LYS A 76 -17.10 -50.20 -11.22
C LYS A 76 -17.46 -51.11 -12.40
N ASN A 77 -18.68 -51.04 -12.92
CA ASN A 77 -19.17 -51.83 -14.06
C ASN A 77 -18.84 -51.20 -15.41
N ASP A 78 -18.25 -50.02 -15.49
CA ASP A 78 -17.88 -49.33 -16.74
C ASP A 78 -16.62 -49.94 -17.37
N HIS A 79 -15.88 -50.79 -16.66
CA HIS A 79 -14.65 -51.42 -17.12
C HIS A 79 -14.96 -52.65 -17.99
N LYS A 80 -14.55 -52.61 -19.26
CA LYS A 80 -14.81 -53.67 -20.24
C LYS A 80 -13.64 -54.65 -20.42
N SER A 81 -12.46 -54.36 -19.88
CA SER A 81 -11.26 -55.20 -19.99
C SER A 81 -10.42 -55.16 -18.72
N ASN A 82 -9.83 -56.31 -18.31
CA ASN A 82 -9.06 -56.52 -17.07
C ASN A 82 -9.77 -56.01 -15.82
N CYS A 83 -11.06 -56.26 -15.71
CA CYS A 83 -11.93 -55.76 -14.64
C CYS A 83 -11.39 -56.09 -13.26
N GLU A 84 -11.01 -57.33 -12.98
CA GLU A 84 -10.51 -57.78 -11.69
C GLU A 84 -9.24 -57.03 -11.25
N PHE A 85 -8.31 -56.84 -12.19
CA PHE A 85 -7.09 -56.07 -11.92
C PHE A 85 -7.40 -54.62 -11.55
N TRP A 86 -8.28 -53.96 -12.32
CA TRP A 86 -8.63 -52.58 -12.07
C TRP A 86 -9.45 -52.38 -10.81
N HIS A 87 -10.40 -53.30 -10.55
CA HIS A 87 -11.21 -53.27 -9.33
C HIS A 87 -10.31 -53.38 -8.10
N SER A 88 -9.45 -54.40 -8.04
CA SER A 88 -8.51 -54.61 -6.93
C SER A 88 -7.59 -53.41 -6.71
N LYS A 89 -7.10 -52.81 -7.80
CA LYS A 89 -6.19 -51.67 -7.73
C LYS A 89 -6.89 -50.39 -7.24
N ILE A 90 -8.07 -50.08 -7.74
CA ILE A 90 -8.84 -48.90 -7.35
C ILE A 90 -9.34 -49.03 -5.93
N GLU A 91 -9.85 -50.18 -5.55
CA GLU A 91 -10.31 -50.45 -4.16
C GLU A 91 -9.16 -50.32 -3.16
N ARG A 92 -7.96 -50.79 -3.51
CA ARG A 92 -6.75 -50.61 -2.70
C ARG A 92 -6.38 -49.12 -2.57
N ASN A 93 -6.52 -48.35 -3.63
CA ASN A 93 -6.28 -46.90 -3.57
C ASN A 93 -7.30 -46.19 -2.67
N ILE A 94 -8.59 -46.54 -2.79
CA ILE A 94 -9.67 -46.02 -1.93
C ILE A 94 -9.40 -46.33 -0.45
N GLN A 95 -9.00 -47.58 -0.18
CA GLN A 95 -8.68 -48.00 1.19
C GLN A 95 -7.47 -47.21 1.74
N ARG A 96 -6.39 -47.12 0.97
CA ARG A 96 -5.21 -46.33 1.33
C ARG A 96 -5.57 -44.86 1.60
N ASP A 97 -6.43 -44.27 0.77
CA ASP A 97 -6.85 -42.86 0.93
C ASP A 97 -7.63 -42.67 2.26
N LYS A 98 -8.45 -43.61 2.63
CA LYS A 98 -9.14 -43.60 3.94
C LYS A 98 -8.14 -43.71 5.10
N GLU A 99 -7.16 -44.60 5.00
CA GLU A 99 -6.10 -44.78 6.02
C GLU A 99 -5.27 -43.50 6.17
N VAL A 100 -4.87 -42.90 5.05
CA VAL A 100 -4.12 -41.62 5.04
C VAL A 100 -4.93 -40.52 5.71
N ASN A 101 -6.22 -40.38 5.37
CA ASN A 101 -7.07 -39.37 5.98
C ASN A 101 -7.20 -39.58 7.49
N THR A 102 -7.44 -40.82 7.93
CA THR A 102 -7.59 -41.17 9.36
C THR A 102 -6.29 -40.86 10.14
N GLU A 103 -5.15 -41.25 9.59
CA GLU A 103 -3.87 -41.06 10.25
C GLU A 103 -3.51 -39.57 10.34
N LEU A 104 -3.70 -38.80 9.25
CA LEU A 104 -3.48 -37.35 9.27
C LEU A 104 -4.40 -36.64 10.27
N GLN A 105 -5.67 -37.06 10.35
CA GLN A 105 -6.61 -36.47 11.31
C GLN A 105 -6.21 -36.78 12.76
N LYS A 106 -5.72 -37.99 13.07
CA LYS A 106 -5.17 -38.34 14.38
C LYS A 106 -3.98 -37.48 14.76
N GLN A 107 -3.15 -37.09 13.77
CA GLN A 107 -2.00 -36.17 13.95
C GLN A 107 -2.41 -34.70 14.01
N GLY A 108 -3.71 -34.39 13.99
CA GLY A 108 -4.26 -33.04 14.05
C GLY A 108 -4.17 -32.25 12.73
N TRP A 109 -4.05 -32.94 11.60
CA TRP A 109 -4.08 -32.33 10.29
C TRP A 109 -5.50 -32.20 9.75
N LYS A 110 -5.82 -31.06 9.15
CA LYS A 110 -7.01 -30.92 8.32
C LYS A 110 -6.71 -31.41 6.92
N VAL A 111 -7.48 -32.39 6.46
CA VAL A 111 -7.32 -33.00 5.14
C VAL A 111 -8.38 -32.44 4.20
N PHE A 112 -7.93 -31.92 3.06
CA PHE A 112 -8.77 -31.57 1.91
C PHE A 112 -8.44 -32.49 0.76
N ARG A 113 -9.48 -33.10 0.17
CA ARG A 113 -9.39 -33.83 -1.08
C ARG A 113 -10.30 -33.18 -2.11
N PHE A 114 -9.74 -32.87 -3.26
CA PHE A 114 -10.46 -32.26 -4.37
C PHE A 114 -10.35 -33.13 -5.60
N TRP A 115 -11.48 -33.38 -6.24
CA TRP A 115 -11.52 -34.12 -7.48
C TRP A 115 -11.04 -33.26 -8.65
N GLU A 116 -10.47 -33.88 -9.67
CA GLU A 116 -10.00 -33.23 -10.89
C GLU A 116 -11.09 -32.36 -11.55
N THR A 117 -12.32 -32.85 -11.63
CA THR A 117 -13.44 -32.07 -12.18
C THR A 117 -13.84 -30.90 -11.29
N ASP A 118 -13.68 -31.01 -9.97
CA ASP A 118 -13.97 -29.90 -9.08
C ASP A 118 -12.93 -28.80 -9.20
N ILE A 119 -11.63 -29.17 -9.31
CA ILE A 119 -10.54 -28.21 -9.52
C ILE A 119 -10.64 -27.56 -10.88
N THR A 120 -11.05 -28.30 -11.94
CA THR A 120 -11.10 -27.76 -13.30
C THR A 120 -12.35 -26.94 -13.58
N LYS A 121 -13.52 -27.35 -13.03
CA LYS A 121 -14.80 -26.69 -13.30
C LYS A 121 -15.20 -25.65 -12.25
N LYS A 122 -14.75 -25.80 -11.00
CA LYS A 122 -15.11 -24.94 -9.87
C LYS A 122 -13.88 -24.67 -8.97
N PRO A 123 -12.76 -24.18 -9.53
CA PRO A 123 -11.50 -24.01 -8.80
C PRO A 123 -11.66 -23.10 -7.60
N ASP A 124 -12.45 -22.03 -7.72
CA ASP A 124 -12.68 -21.08 -6.65
C ASP A 124 -13.39 -21.71 -5.46
N LYS A 125 -14.33 -22.64 -5.69
CA LYS A 125 -15.01 -23.36 -4.61
C LYS A 125 -14.04 -24.24 -3.81
N CYS A 126 -13.07 -24.85 -4.48
CA CYS A 126 -12.02 -25.64 -3.83
C CYS A 126 -11.09 -24.74 -3.00
N LEU A 127 -10.67 -23.62 -3.58
CA LEU A 127 -9.84 -22.62 -2.93
C LEU A 127 -10.53 -22.05 -1.67
N ASN A 128 -11.78 -21.64 -1.81
CA ASN A 128 -12.55 -21.03 -0.73
C ASN A 128 -12.74 -21.98 0.46
N ARG A 129 -12.90 -23.28 0.24
CA ARG A 129 -12.94 -24.27 1.32
C ARG A 129 -11.65 -24.29 2.16
N ILE A 130 -10.50 -24.08 1.54
CA ILE A 130 -9.21 -23.99 2.24
C ILE A 130 -9.10 -22.68 2.98
N LEU A 131 -9.39 -21.56 2.30
CA LEU A 131 -9.31 -20.22 2.88
C LEU A 131 -10.26 -20.09 4.08
N ASN A 132 -11.49 -20.59 3.96
CA ASN A 132 -12.44 -20.61 5.07
C ASN A 132 -11.91 -21.37 6.29
N TYR A 133 -11.26 -22.52 6.08
CA TYR A 133 -10.66 -23.25 7.18
C TYR A 133 -9.46 -22.54 7.79
N MET A 134 -8.58 -21.98 6.96
CA MET A 134 -7.44 -21.17 7.45
C MET A 134 -7.91 -19.98 8.29
N ASN A 135 -9.04 -19.39 7.91
CA ASN A 135 -9.60 -18.23 8.59
C ASN A 135 -10.40 -18.57 9.86
N THR A 136 -10.87 -19.83 10.03
CA THR A 136 -11.52 -20.27 11.28
C THR A 136 -10.54 -20.42 12.45
N ASP A 137 -9.24 -20.53 12.19
CA ASP A 137 -8.19 -20.51 13.23
C ASP A 137 -7.86 -19.08 13.71
N ILE A 138 -8.32 -18.06 13.00
CA ILE A 138 -8.20 -16.67 13.39
C ILE A 138 -9.33 -16.37 14.37
N LYS A 139 -9.00 -15.96 15.59
CA LYS A 139 -9.97 -15.65 16.65
C LYS A 139 -11.12 -14.78 16.14
N ALA A 140 -12.34 -15.07 16.57
CA ALA A 140 -13.61 -14.43 16.16
C ALA A 140 -13.72 -12.90 16.45
N SER A 141 -12.61 -12.20 16.63
CA SER A 141 -12.54 -10.78 16.98
C SER A 141 -11.99 -9.86 15.88
N GLU A 142 -11.66 -10.40 14.70
CA GLU A 142 -11.03 -9.59 13.64
C GLU A 142 -12.08 -8.90 12.79
N LYS A 143 -12.11 -7.57 12.89
CA LYS A 143 -13.03 -6.71 12.16
C LYS A 143 -12.34 -6.15 10.93
N ILE A 144 -12.87 -6.42 9.74
CA ILE A 144 -12.49 -5.72 8.52
C ILE A 144 -13.54 -4.65 8.25
N ALA A 145 -13.13 -3.39 8.16
CA ALA A 145 -14.04 -2.31 7.82
C ALA A 145 -13.76 -1.81 6.40
N ILE A 146 -14.78 -1.82 5.55
CA ILE A 146 -14.74 -1.21 4.23
C ILE A 146 -15.59 0.05 4.28
N THR A 147 -14.99 1.15 3.88
CA THR A 147 -15.68 2.44 3.81
C THR A 147 -16.07 2.77 2.38
N LYS A 148 -17.30 3.19 2.17
CA LYS A 148 -17.80 3.69 0.88
C LYS A 148 -18.55 4.99 1.08
N MET A 149 -18.32 5.97 0.24
CA MET A 149 -19.09 7.21 0.23
C MET A 149 -20.32 7.07 -0.66
N CYS A 150 -21.49 7.41 -0.14
CA CYS A 150 -22.74 7.37 -0.87
C CYS A 150 -23.60 8.57 -0.50
N GLY A 151 -23.98 9.37 -1.50
CA GLY A 151 -24.84 10.53 -1.28
C GLY A 151 -24.32 11.58 -0.28
N GLY A 152 -22.97 11.74 -0.22
CA GLY A 152 -22.33 12.65 0.73
C GLY A 152 -22.03 12.05 2.11
N ASN A 153 -22.52 10.84 2.39
CA ASN A 153 -22.29 10.15 3.66
C ASN A 153 -21.29 9.01 3.50
N MET A 154 -20.38 8.86 4.47
CA MET A 154 -19.47 7.72 4.51
C MET A 154 -20.19 6.51 5.11
N ILE A 155 -20.25 5.46 4.31
CA ILE A 155 -20.80 4.18 4.71
C ILE A 155 -19.68 3.28 5.15
N VAL A 156 -19.73 2.83 6.40
CA VAL A 156 -18.79 1.87 6.96
C VAL A 156 -19.45 0.51 7.02
N MET A 157 -19.02 -0.42 6.16
CA MET A 157 -19.35 -1.83 6.33
C MET A 157 -18.30 -2.48 7.22
N GLN A 158 -18.70 -2.85 8.41
CA GLN A 158 -17.87 -3.66 9.29
C GLN A 158 -17.97 -5.12 8.86
N MET A 159 -16.85 -5.64 8.41
CA MET A 159 -16.68 -7.06 8.16
C MET A 159 -15.91 -7.65 9.34
N TYR A 160 -16.45 -8.72 9.90
CA TYR A 160 -15.73 -9.49 10.91
C TYR A 160 -15.06 -10.64 10.16
N GLY A 161 -13.77 -10.60 10.01
CA GLY A 161 -13.05 -11.65 9.32
C GLY A 161 -12.96 -12.93 10.17
N PRO A 162 -13.34 -14.07 9.63
CA PRO A 162 -13.86 -14.34 8.29
C PRO A 162 -15.37 -14.08 8.14
N HIS A 163 -16.00 -13.32 9.01
CA HIS A 163 -17.44 -13.22 9.14
C HIS A 163 -17.94 -11.79 9.07
N SER A 164 -18.60 -11.44 7.97
CA SER A 164 -19.53 -10.31 7.92
C SER A 164 -20.93 -10.78 8.26
N LEU A 165 -21.72 -9.91 8.84
CA LEU A 165 -23.11 -10.22 9.19
C LEU A 165 -24.06 -9.73 8.10
N ASN A 166 -25.00 -10.56 7.69
CA ASN A 166 -26.17 -10.21 6.91
C ASN A 166 -27.15 -9.37 7.73
N GLU A 167 -28.19 -8.85 7.09
CA GLU A 167 -29.24 -8.05 7.74
C GLU A 167 -29.95 -8.77 8.91
N ASP A 168 -30.11 -10.08 8.81
CA ASP A 168 -30.71 -10.94 9.82
C ASP A 168 -29.77 -11.33 10.96
N GLY A 169 -28.51 -10.86 10.92
CA GLY A 169 -27.47 -11.22 11.88
C GLY A 169 -26.76 -12.54 11.59
N THR A 170 -27.08 -13.21 10.48
CA THR A 170 -26.34 -14.39 10.03
C THR A 170 -24.99 -13.99 9.43
N VAL A 171 -24.04 -14.92 9.40
CA VAL A 171 -22.71 -14.68 8.84
C VAL A 171 -22.79 -14.61 7.32
N MET A 172 -22.26 -13.53 6.73
CA MET A 172 -22.21 -13.38 5.28
C MET A 172 -21.29 -14.46 4.67
N PRO A 173 -21.69 -15.13 3.58
CA PRO A 173 -20.83 -16.09 2.90
C PRO A 173 -19.49 -15.49 2.52
N PHE A 174 -18.40 -16.25 2.67
CA PHE A 174 -17.04 -15.79 2.41
C PHE A 174 -16.86 -15.26 0.98
N ASP A 175 -17.52 -15.88 0.00
CA ASP A 175 -17.46 -15.46 -1.41
C ASP A 175 -18.02 -14.04 -1.60
N GLU A 176 -19.05 -13.67 -0.87
CA GLU A 176 -19.65 -12.34 -0.87
C GLU A 176 -18.73 -11.33 -0.19
N GLN A 177 -18.14 -11.70 0.95
CA GLN A 177 -17.15 -10.86 1.63
C GLN A 177 -15.95 -10.60 0.72
N MET A 178 -15.42 -11.63 0.06
CA MET A 178 -14.29 -11.51 -0.85
C MET A 178 -14.64 -10.71 -2.10
N ALA A 179 -15.88 -10.75 -2.58
CA ALA A 179 -16.33 -9.90 -3.69
C ALA A 179 -16.26 -8.42 -3.32
N ILE A 180 -16.72 -8.05 -2.12
CA ILE A 180 -16.65 -6.67 -1.61
C ILE A 180 -15.20 -6.21 -1.47
N VAL A 181 -14.34 -7.04 -0.83
CA VAL A 181 -12.90 -6.74 -0.68
C VAL A 181 -12.22 -6.64 -2.04
N SER A 182 -12.53 -7.53 -2.98
CA SER A 182 -11.95 -7.53 -4.32
C SER A 182 -12.33 -6.28 -5.11
N HIS A 183 -13.57 -5.83 -5.01
CA HIS A 183 -14.01 -4.59 -5.64
C HIS A 183 -13.33 -3.37 -5.04
N TYR A 184 -13.26 -3.28 -3.71
CA TYR A 184 -12.53 -2.23 -3.02
C TYR A 184 -11.06 -2.21 -3.47
N LEU A 185 -10.37 -3.34 -3.43
CA LEU A 185 -8.98 -3.47 -3.85
C LEU A 185 -8.79 -3.18 -5.34
N HIS A 186 -9.76 -3.54 -6.21
CA HIS A 186 -9.72 -3.21 -7.62
C HIS A 186 -9.78 -1.69 -7.84
N ASN A 187 -10.67 -1.00 -7.15
CA ASN A 187 -10.74 0.46 -7.20
C ASN A 187 -9.45 1.12 -6.66
N GLN A 188 -8.71 0.43 -5.81
CA GLN A 188 -7.38 0.81 -5.34
C GLN A 188 -6.23 0.41 -6.30
N GLY A 189 -6.52 -0.19 -7.46
CA GLY A 189 -5.52 -0.55 -8.47
C GLY A 189 -4.81 -1.89 -8.27
N TYR A 190 -5.23 -2.74 -7.34
CA TYR A 190 -4.63 -4.06 -7.13
C TYR A 190 -5.00 -5.05 -8.25
N LYS A 191 -3.98 -5.69 -8.85
CA LYS A 191 -4.14 -6.52 -10.07
C LYS A 191 -5.05 -7.74 -9.92
N TYR A 192 -5.08 -8.40 -8.77
CA TYR A 192 -5.90 -9.62 -8.59
C TYR A 192 -7.40 -9.31 -8.43
N ALA A 193 -7.77 -8.09 -8.11
CA ALA A 193 -9.16 -7.67 -8.12
C ALA A 193 -9.80 -7.73 -9.53
N LYS A 194 -9.00 -7.65 -10.60
CA LYS A 194 -9.47 -7.79 -11.98
C LYS A 194 -10.10 -9.15 -12.28
N THR A 195 -9.66 -10.22 -11.61
CA THR A 195 -10.12 -11.59 -11.86
C THR A 195 -11.57 -11.82 -11.41
N TYR A 196 -12.07 -10.99 -10.48
CA TYR A 196 -13.41 -11.12 -9.90
C TYR A 196 -14.36 -9.99 -10.32
N LYS A 197 -13.92 -9.11 -11.20
CA LYS A 197 -14.61 -7.86 -11.54
C LYS A 197 -16.09 -8.03 -11.93
N SER A 198 -16.41 -8.98 -12.82
CA SER A 198 -17.79 -9.13 -13.33
C SER A 198 -18.78 -9.74 -12.36
N LYS A 199 -18.31 -10.56 -11.39
CA LYS A 199 -19.15 -11.10 -10.31
C LYS A 199 -19.24 -10.14 -9.13
N ALA A 200 -18.13 -9.47 -8.81
CA ALA A 200 -18.06 -8.54 -7.71
C ALA A 200 -18.90 -7.28 -7.93
N GLU A 201 -18.97 -6.76 -9.15
CA GLU A 201 -19.76 -5.55 -9.47
C GLU A 201 -21.25 -5.78 -9.25
N GLY A 202 -21.82 -6.88 -9.77
CA GLY A 202 -23.24 -7.20 -9.57
C GLY A 202 -23.59 -7.53 -8.12
N LEU A 203 -22.73 -8.31 -7.45
CA LEU A 203 -22.95 -8.73 -6.07
C LEU A 203 -22.80 -7.55 -5.08
N ILE A 204 -21.88 -6.62 -5.35
CA ILE A 204 -21.71 -5.40 -4.55
C ILE A 204 -22.88 -4.46 -4.70
N GLU A 205 -23.41 -4.35 -5.90
CA GLU A 205 -24.61 -3.53 -6.15
C GLU A 205 -25.84 -4.11 -5.42
N ASP A 206 -25.98 -5.45 -5.43
CA ASP A 206 -27.02 -6.15 -4.69
C ASP A 206 -26.81 -6.05 -3.17
N ILE A 207 -25.62 -6.31 -2.66
CA ILE A 207 -25.28 -6.18 -1.23
C ILE A 207 -25.41 -4.72 -0.80
N TYR A 208 -24.98 -3.77 -1.63
CA TYR A 208 -25.15 -2.34 -1.37
C TYR A 208 -26.62 -1.95 -1.25
N ASN A 209 -27.48 -2.41 -2.15
CA ASN A 209 -28.90 -2.15 -2.11
C ASN A 209 -29.61 -2.82 -0.91
N ILE A 210 -29.19 -4.04 -0.56
CA ILE A 210 -29.69 -4.78 0.61
C ILE A 210 -29.25 -4.12 1.92
N HIS A 211 -28.00 -3.67 2.02
CA HIS A 211 -27.45 -3.07 3.23
C HIS A 211 -27.68 -1.56 3.34
N ASN A 212 -28.18 -0.90 2.30
CA ASN A 212 -28.35 0.56 2.25
C ASN A 212 -29.15 1.10 3.44
N LYS A 213 -30.24 0.43 3.83
CA LYS A 213 -31.03 0.82 5.01
C LYS A 213 -30.26 0.76 6.32
N ARG A 214 -29.49 -0.32 6.57
CA ARG A 214 -28.70 -0.48 7.81
C ARG A 214 -27.47 0.42 7.85
N VAL A 215 -26.98 0.77 6.70
CA VAL A 215 -25.79 1.61 6.56
C VAL A 215 -26.17 3.08 6.70
N GLU A 216 -27.33 3.49 6.21
CA GLU A 216 -27.91 4.82 6.49
C GLU A 216 -28.14 5.04 7.99
N GLU A 217 -28.61 4.03 8.74
CA GLU A 217 -28.77 4.10 10.19
C GLU A 217 -27.43 4.19 10.96
N ARG A 218 -26.33 3.78 10.36
CA ARG A 218 -24.96 3.84 10.92
C ARG A 218 -24.11 4.94 10.29
N CYS A 219 -24.69 5.78 9.45
CA CYS A 219 -24.01 6.95 8.93
C CYS A 219 -23.64 7.88 10.07
N VAL A 220 -22.38 8.05 10.29
CA VAL A 220 -21.84 9.08 11.15
C VAL A 220 -21.79 10.35 10.30
N SER A 221 -22.83 11.16 10.38
CA SER A 221 -23.03 12.36 9.55
C SER A 221 -21.93 13.40 9.69
N ASP A 222 -21.17 13.40 10.78
CA ASP A 222 -20.27 14.49 11.10
C ASP A 222 -18.79 14.10 11.20
N VAL A 223 -18.44 12.82 11.19
CA VAL A 223 -17.06 12.37 11.29
C VAL A 223 -16.88 11.12 10.44
N CYS A 224 -16.15 11.26 9.35
CA CYS A 224 -15.66 10.11 8.60
C CYS A 224 -14.77 9.26 9.49
N VAL A 225 -15.27 8.15 9.98
CA VAL A 225 -14.47 7.17 10.69
C VAL A 225 -13.91 6.21 9.66
N GLN A 226 -12.69 6.45 9.23
CA GLN A 226 -11.91 5.40 8.58
C GLN A 226 -11.57 4.38 9.66
N TYR A 227 -12.19 3.21 9.60
CA TYR A 227 -11.74 2.11 10.44
C TYR A 227 -10.48 1.52 9.84
N SER A 228 -9.48 1.37 10.67
CA SER A 228 -8.28 0.62 10.35
C SER A 228 -8.68 -0.80 9.94
N LEU A 229 -8.27 -1.21 8.75
CA LEU A 229 -8.51 -2.55 8.23
C LEU A 229 -7.88 -3.64 9.09
N PHE A 230 -6.90 -3.30 9.94
CA PHE A 230 -6.10 -4.25 10.71
C PHE A 230 -5.64 -3.71 12.07
N SER A 231 -6.30 -2.69 12.65
CA SER A 231 -5.86 -2.11 13.93
C SER A 231 -5.85 -3.11 15.07
N ASP A 232 -6.72 -4.11 15.00
CA ASP A 232 -6.80 -5.17 16.01
C ASP A 232 -5.83 -6.33 15.73
N LEU A 233 -5.36 -6.46 14.48
CA LEU A 233 -4.39 -7.48 14.03
C LEU A 233 -2.94 -7.03 14.17
N PHE A 234 -2.70 -5.75 13.97
CA PHE A 234 -1.38 -5.16 14.05
C PHE A 234 -1.47 -3.96 14.99
N SER A 235 -0.63 -3.97 16.01
CA SER A 235 -0.37 -2.78 16.81
C SER A 235 0.24 -1.71 15.90
N VAL A 236 -0.62 -0.95 15.19
CA VAL A 236 -0.14 0.11 14.31
C VAL A 236 0.42 1.27 15.11
N PRO A 237 1.57 1.83 14.72
CA PRO A 237 2.24 2.86 15.50
C PRO A 237 1.47 4.18 15.63
N PHE A 238 0.62 4.50 14.64
CA PHE A 238 -0.03 5.82 14.55
C PHE A 238 -1.54 5.69 14.36
N LEU A 239 -2.24 5.41 15.45
CA LEU A 239 -3.70 5.33 15.47
C LEU A 239 -4.34 6.70 15.15
N PRO A 240 -5.55 6.71 14.53
CA PRO A 240 -6.32 7.92 14.35
C PRO A 240 -6.61 8.62 15.70
N VAL A 241 -6.74 9.95 15.65
CA VAL A 241 -7.10 10.74 16.83
C VAL A 241 -8.59 10.57 17.15
N ASP A 242 -8.92 10.12 18.37
CA ASP A 242 -10.31 9.86 18.77
C ASP A 242 -11.14 11.14 18.91
N ASN A 243 -10.58 12.20 19.48
CA ASN A 243 -11.24 13.50 19.66
C ASN A 243 -10.52 14.58 18.86
N PRO A 244 -10.76 14.66 17.54
CA PRO A 244 -9.99 15.54 16.67
C PRO A 244 -10.34 17.02 16.91
N LYS A 245 -9.32 17.87 16.89
CA LYS A 245 -9.47 19.32 16.89
C LYS A 245 -9.93 19.86 15.54
N PHE A 246 -9.61 19.14 14.46
CA PHE A 246 -9.94 19.44 13.07
C PHE A 246 -9.86 18.17 12.24
N THR A 247 -10.43 18.22 11.03
CA THR A 247 -10.36 17.14 10.04
C THR A 247 -9.58 17.57 8.81
N PHE A 248 -8.94 16.61 8.15
CA PHE A 248 -8.19 16.88 6.92
C PHE A 248 -8.24 15.70 5.95
N ILE A 249 -7.95 16.01 4.68
CA ILE A 249 -7.68 15.00 3.65
C ILE A 249 -6.22 15.11 3.19
N ASP A 250 -5.65 13.98 2.75
CA ASP A 250 -4.25 13.88 2.29
C ASP A 250 -4.22 13.30 0.88
N LEU A 251 -3.99 14.16 -0.11
CA LEU A 251 -3.91 13.78 -1.53
C LEU A 251 -2.45 13.53 -1.91
N PHE A 252 -2.21 12.50 -2.71
CA PHE A 252 -0.86 12.01 -3.01
C PHE A 252 -0.10 11.65 -1.74
N ALA A 253 -0.78 10.96 -0.83
CA ALA A 253 -0.37 10.76 0.56
C ALA A 253 1.00 10.07 0.72
N GLY A 254 1.47 9.35 -0.30
CA GLY A 254 2.72 8.60 -0.23
C GLY A 254 2.70 7.63 0.95
N ILE A 255 3.65 7.82 1.85
CA ILE A 255 3.76 7.05 3.10
C ILE A 255 3.20 7.81 4.31
N GLY A 256 2.42 8.88 4.09
CA GLY A 256 1.71 9.61 5.15
C GLY A 256 2.53 10.68 5.87
N GLY A 257 3.42 11.38 5.17
CA GLY A 257 4.19 12.47 5.78
C GLY A 257 3.32 13.65 6.21
N PHE A 258 2.36 14.09 5.39
CA PHE A 258 1.36 15.08 5.79
C PHE A 258 0.48 14.55 6.91
N ARG A 259 0.00 13.31 6.80
CA ARG A 259 -0.82 12.68 7.82
C ARG A 259 -0.13 12.71 9.18
N MET A 260 1.13 12.32 9.25
CA MET A 260 1.90 12.30 10.50
C MET A 260 1.95 13.70 11.14
N ALA A 261 2.30 14.72 10.35
CA ALA A 261 2.36 16.10 10.82
C ALA A 261 1.00 16.60 11.32
N MET A 262 -0.07 16.35 10.58
CA MET A 262 -1.42 16.80 10.94
C MET A 262 -1.99 16.06 12.15
N GLN A 263 -1.75 14.74 12.27
CA GLN A 263 -2.17 13.96 13.45
C GLN A 263 -1.46 14.42 14.73
N HIS A 264 -0.18 14.77 14.68
CA HIS A 264 0.54 15.36 15.82
C HIS A 264 -0.09 16.66 16.34
N LEU A 265 -0.75 17.41 15.46
CA LEU A 265 -1.49 18.62 15.83
C LEU A 265 -2.93 18.34 16.33
N GLY A 266 -3.32 17.08 16.40
CA GLY A 266 -4.65 16.64 16.83
C GLY A 266 -5.68 16.60 15.69
N GLY A 267 -5.23 16.55 14.43
CA GLY A 267 -6.09 16.37 13.27
C GLY A 267 -6.45 14.92 13.01
N LYS A 268 -7.63 14.69 12.41
CA LYS A 268 -8.06 13.38 11.93
C LYS A 268 -8.08 13.37 10.41
N CYS A 269 -7.36 12.41 9.82
CA CYS A 269 -7.44 12.14 8.40
C CYS A 269 -8.78 11.47 8.09
N VAL A 270 -9.57 12.09 7.22
CA VAL A 270 -10.90 11.56 6.83
C VAL A 270 -10.94 11.03 5.41
N PHE A 271 -9.89 11.28 4.65
CA PHE A 271 -9.65 10.70 3.33
C PHE A 271 -8.17 10.81 2.97
N SER A 272 -7.65 9.78 2.35
CA SER A 272 -6.30 9.82 1.76
C SER A 272 -6.29 9.12 0.40
N SER A 273 -5.46 9.57 -0.52
CA SER A 273 -5.29 8.93 -1.83
C SER A 273 -3.81 8.73 -2.16
N GLU A 274 -3.48 7.55 -2.67
CA GLU A 274 -2.15 7.17 -3.15
C GLU A 274 -2.28 6.03 -4.16
N TRP A 275 -1.59 6.11 -5.29
CA TRP A 275 -1.69 5.12 -6.36
C TRP A 275 -0.58 4.06 -6.34
N ASP A 276 0.57 4.35 -5.70
CA ASP A 276 1.69 3.43 -5.60
C ASP A 276 1.41 2.34 -4.56
N ALA A 277 1.24 1.11 -5.01
CA ALA A 277 0.89 -0.02 -4.15
C ALA A 277 1.93 -0.30 -3.04
N GLN A 278 3.21 0.05 -3.25
CA GLN A 278 4.23 -0.11 -2.21
C GLN A 278 4.13 1.00 -1.15
N ALA A 279 3.76 2.21 -1.55
CA ALA A 279 3.47 3.30 -0.61
C ALA A 279 2.20 3.00 0.20
N GLN A 280 1.13 2.52 -0.44
CA GLN A 280 -0.09 2.07 0.25
C GLN A 280 0.20 0.97 1.29
N LYS A 281 1.09 0.02 0.98
CA LYS A 281 1.52 -1.01 1.93
C LYS A 281 2.22 -0.42 3.15
N THR A 282 3.14 0.51 2.96
CA THR A 282 3.83 1.19 4.07
C THR A 282 2.84 2.04 4.87
N TYR A 283 1.92 2.72 4.21
CA TYR A 283 0.86 3.50 4.85
C TYR A 283 -0.03 2.62 5.73
N LEU A 284 -0.49 1.46 5.20
CA LEU A 284 -1.29 0.49 5.95
C LEU A 284 -0.58 0.02 7.23
N LEU A 285 0.70 -0.33 7.14
CA LEU A 285 1.49 -0.81 8.28
C LEU A 285 1.63 0.23 9.39
N ASN A 286 1.54 1.52 9.06
CA ASN A 286 1.74 2.59 10.01
C ASN A 286 0.44 3.20 10.55
N TYR A 287 -0.60 3.25 9.74
CA TYR A 287 -1.86 3.91 10.08
C TYR A 287 -3.07 2.96 10.13
N GLY A 288 -2.89 1.69 9.73
CA GLY A 288 -3.97 0.70 9.70
C GLY A 288 -5.02 0.94 8.62
N GLU A 289 -4.76 1.81 7.66
CA GLU A 289 -5.68 2.22 6.60
C GLU A 289 -5.00 2.11 5.24
N VAL A 290 -5.75 1.73 4.21
CA VAL A 290 -5.28 1.76 2.82
C VAL A 290 -5.77 3.04 2.16
N PRO A 291 -4.88 3.91 1.66
CA PRO A 291 -5.31 5.07 0.90
C PRO A 291 -6.15 4.68 -0.32
N PHE A 292 -7.15 5.49 -0.64
CA PHE A 292 -7.88 5.36 -1.91
C PHE A 292 -6.90 5.53 -3.09
N GLY A 293 -7.20 4.91 -4.23
CA GLY A 293 -6.27 4.83 -5.35
C GLY A 293 -5.95 6.15 -6.04
N ASP A 294 -5.95 6.12 -7.37
CA ASP A 294 -5.61 7.26 -8.22
C ASP A 294 -6.66 8.39 -8.10
N ILE A 295 -6.22 9.54 -7.64
CA ILE A 295 -7.07 10.73 -7.41
C ILE A 295 -7.60 11.36 -8.71
N THR A 296 -7.03 11.03 -9.86
CA THR A 296 -7.53 11.52 -11.15
C THR A 296 -8.85 10.86 -11.56
N LEU A 297 -9.21 9.73 -10.92
CA LEU A 297 -10.42 8.99 -11.21
C LEU A 297 -11.63 9.59 -10.46
N GLU A 298 -12.73 9.83 -11.17
CA GLU A 298 -13.98 10.31 -10.56
C GLU A 298 -14.52 9.35 -9.49
N THR A 299 -14.34 8.04 -9.67
CA THR A 299 -14.67 7.04 -8.66
C THR A 299 -13.90 7.25 -7.36
N THR A 300 -12.61 7.60 -7.43
CA THR A 300 -11.81 7.92 -6.24
C THR A 300 -12.27 9.23 -5.61
N LYS A 301 -12.50 10.27 -6.42
CA LYS A 301 -13.00 11.57 -5.95
C LYS A 301 -14.38 11.48 -5.27
N SER A 302 -15.22 10.52 -5.67
CA SER A 302 -16.55 10.32 -5.08
C SER A 302 -16.51 9.87 -3.62
N PHE A 303 -15.38 9.34 -3.14
CA PHE A 303 -15.18 8.96 -1.73
C PHE A 303 -14.74 10.12 -0.84
N ILE A 304 -14.40 11.28 -1.40
CA ILE A 304 -14.00 12.45 -0.61
C ILE A 304 -15.24 13.01 0.13
N PRO A 305 -15.18 13.11 1.48
CA PRO A 305 -16.28 13.67 2.25
C PRO A 305 -16.58 15.12 1.87
N ASP A 306 -17.81 15.56 2.10
CA ASP A 306 -18.21 16.92 1.76
C ASP A 306 -17.74 17.95 2.79
N ASP A 307 -17.54 17.54 4.05
CA ASP A 307 -17.09 18.43 5.13
C ASP A 307 -15.75 17.96 5.73
N PHE A 308 -14.76 18.80 5.60
CA PHE A 308 -13.47 18.70 6.27
C PHE A 308 -12.79 20.07 6.31
N ASP A 309 -11.88 20.25 7.26
CA ASP A 309 -11.29 21.56 7.50
C ASP A 309 -10.15 21.90 6.53
N VAL A 310 -9.23 20.95 6.28
CA VAL A 310 -7.98 21.22 5.55
C VAL A 310 -7.75 20.19 4.45
N LEU A 311 -7.40 20.66 3.24
CA LEU A 311 -6.89 19.82 2.17
C LEU A 311 -5.35 19.89 2.16
N CYS A 312 -4.69 18.75 2.27
CA CYS A 312 -3.24 18.60 2.14
C CYS A 312 -2.90 17.91 0.82
N ALA A 313 -1.88 18.41 0.09
CA ALA A 313 -1.41 17.76 -1.14
C ALA A 313 0.06 18.07 -1.43
N GLY A 314 0.88 17.01 -1.48
CA GLY A 314 2.23 17.04 -2.06
C GLY A 314 2.18 16.56 -3.52
N PHE A 315 1.64 17.37 -4.42
CA PHE A 315 1.44 16.93 -5.81
C PHE A 315 2.75 16.93 -6.60
N PRO A 316 2.99 15.92 -7.47
CA PRO A 316 4.22 15.85 -8.25
C PRO A 316 4.28 16.96 -9.31
N CYS A 317 5.49 17.52 -9.48
CA CYS A 317 5.78 18.47 -10.54
C CYS A 317 5.90 17.72 -11.88
N GLN A 318 4.79 17.26 -12.43
CA GLN A 318 4.77 16.82 -13.82
C GLN A 318 4.74 18.05 -14.71
N ALA A 319 5.49 17.99 -15.83
CA ALA A 319 5.56 19.09 -16.77
C ALA A 319 4.14 19.58 -17.08
N PHE A 320 3.87 20.84 -16.75
CA PHE A 320 2.76 21.57 -17.31
C PHE A 320 3.02 21.65 -18.83
N SER A 321 2.71 20.58 -19.55
CA SER A 321 2.75 20.66 -21.01
C SER A 321 1.64 21.62 -21.40
N LEU A 322 2.04 22.79 -21.77
CA LEU A 322 1.20 23.80 -22.39
C LEU A 322 0.64 23.24 -23.72
N ALA A 323 -0.30 22.36 -23.63
CA ALA A 323 -1.20 22.09 -24.73
C ALA A 323 -2.26 23.20 -24.71
N GLY A 324 -1.98 24.28 -25.43
CA GLY A 324 -3.02 25.20 -25.84
C GLY A 324 -3.06 26.55 -25.14
N LYS A 325 -3.00 27.51 -25.98
CA LYS A 325 -3.29 28.93 -25.77
C LYS A 325 -4.59 29.12 -24.96
N ARG A 326 -4.51 29.91 -23.87
CA ARG A 326 -5.61 30.68 -23.26
C ARG A 326 -6.97 29.92 -23.13
N LEU A 327 -6.95 28.72 -22.58
CA LEU A 327 -8.17 27.94 -22.36
C LEU A 327 -8.51 28.00 -20.87
N GLY A 328 -9.79 28.16 -20.55
CA GLY A 328 -10.31 28.27 -19.20
C GLY A 328 -10.16 26.94 -18.40
N PHE A 329 -10.59 26.93 -17.16
CA PHE A 329 -10.50 25.82 -16.19
C PHE A 329 -10.96 24.45 -16.76
N GLU A 330 -11.90 24.43 -17.70
CA GLU A 330 -12.46 23.20 -18.27
C GLU A 330 -11.58 22.53 -19.35
N GLU A 331 -10.68 23.29 -19.99
CA GLU A 331 -9.91 22.80 -21.14
C GLU A 331 -8.46 22.45 -20.80
N THR A 332 -7.99 22.72 -19.57
CA THR A 332 -6.63 22.44 -19.09
C THR A 332 -6.52 21.11 -18.34
N ARG A 333 -7.49 20.22 -18.48
CA ARG A 333 -7.46 18.86 -17.91
C ARG A 333 -6.24 18.09 -18.38
N GLY A 334 -5.33 17.78 -17.44
CA GLY A 334 -4.14 16.96 -17.75
C GLY A 334 -2.95 17.11 -16.83
N THR A 335 -3.03 18.01 -15.83
CA THR A 335 -2.00 18.05 -14.78
C THR A 335 -2.65 17.84 -13.42
N LEU A 336 -1.95 17.14 -12.54
CA LEU A 336 -2.45 16.75 -11.21
C LEU A 336 -2.83 17.95 -10.32
N PHE A 337 -2.30 19.13 -10.59
CA PHE A 337 -2.73 20.37 -9.93
C PHE A 337 -4.22 20.68 -10.21
N PHE A 338 -4.69 20.47 -11.43
CA PHE A 338 -6.10 20.75 -11.74
C PHE A 338 -7.06 19.77 -11.09
N ASP A 339 -6.63 18.52 -10.82
CA ASP A 339 -7.40 17.60 -9.98
C ASP A 339 -7.52 18.12 -8.54
N VAL A 340 -6.42 18.65 -7.97
CA VAL A 340 -6.45 19.29 -6.66
C VAL A 340 -7.38 20.54 -6.67
N ALA A 341 -7.24 21.40 -7.67
CA ALA A 341 -8.06 22.60 -7.82
C ALA A 341 -9.56 22.26 -7.97
N GLU A 342 -9.87 21.21 -8.72
CA GLU A 342 -11.25 20.71 -8.85
C GLU A 342 -11.83 20.25 -7.51
N ILE A 343 -11.05 19.50 -6.72
CA ILE A 343 -11.48 19.05 -5.39
C ILE A 343 -11.70 20.26 -4.46
N ILE A 344 -10.77 21.25 -4.47
CA ILE A 344 -10.96 22.49 -3.71
C ILE A 344 -12.25 23.21 -4.14
N ARG A 345 -12.54 23.28 -5.43
CA ARG A 345 -13.76 23.90 -5.97
C ARG A 345 -15.02 23.20 -5.50
N ARG A 346 -15.03 21.84 -5.58
CA ARG A 346 -16.20 21.02 -5.22
C ARG A 346 -16.46 20.99 -3.72
N LYS A 347 -15.39 20.84 -2.93
CA LYS A 347 -15.47 20.55 -1.48
C LYS A 347 -15.31 21.78 -0.59
N ARG A 348 -14.76 22.86 -1.11
CA ARG A 348 -14.62 24.15 -0.41
C ARG A 348 -14.04 24.05 1.01
N PRO A 349 -12.88 23.37 1.24
CA PRO A 349 -12.28 23.28 2.56
C PRO A 349 -12.01 24.66 3.16
N LYS A 350 -11.91 24.77 4.49
CA LYS A 350 -11.58 26.04 5.17
C LYS A 350 -10.19 26.54 4.81
N ALA A 351 -9.26 25.61 4.64
CA ALA A 351 -7.91 25.89 4.16
C ALA A 351 -7.38 24.77 3.28
N PHE A 352 -6.34 25.08 2.53
CA PHE A 352 -5.52 24.07 1.88
C PHE A 352 -4.03 24.34 2.15
N PHE A 353 -3.24 23.26 2.11
CA PHE A 353 -1.80 23.28 2.21
C PHE A 353 -1.19 22.43 1.11
N LEU A 354 -0.53 23.07 0.15
CA LEU A 354 0.08 22.44 -1.00
C LEU A 354 1.61 22.53 -0.90
N GLU A 355 2.29 21.43 -1.22
CA GLU A 355 3.75 21.35 -1.26
C GLU A 355 4.23 20.99 -2.66
N ASN A 356 5.36 21.58 -3.08
CA ASN A 356 6.02 21.21 -4.31
C ASN A 356 7.53 21.52 -4.26
N VAL A 357 8.27 21.04 -5.26
CA VAL A 357 9.70 21.34 -5.39
C VAL A 357 9.95 22.82 -5.68
N LYS A 358 11.09 23.37 -5.20
CA LYS A 358 11.53 24.75 -5.46
C LYS A 358 11.50 25.12 -6.95
N GLY A 359 11.83 24.16 -7.82
CA GLY A 359 11.82 24.35 -9.27
C GLY A 359 10.48 24.82 -9.86
N LEU A 360 9.36 24.62 -9.16
CA LEU A 360 8.04 25.10 -9.57
C LEU A 360 8.01 26.64 -9.75
N LEU A 361 8.76 27.39 -8.94
CA LEU A 361 8.77 28.85 -8.99
C LEU A 361 9.39 29.40 -10.27
N ILE A 362 10.35 28.67 -10.85
CA ILE A 362 11.06 29.09 -12.08
C ILE A 362 10.58 28.32 -13.32
N HIS A 363 9.72 27.33 -13.14
CA HIS A 363 9.20 26.53 -14.24
C HIS A 363 8.48 27.41 -15.27
N ASP A 364 8.79 27.21 -16.55
CA ASP A 364 8.30 28.03 -17.66
C ASP A 364 8.44 29.54 -17.39
N LYS A 365 9.64 29.96 -16.94
CA LYS A 365 9.95 31.36 -16.61
C LYS A 365 8.97 31.99 -15.59
N GLY A 366 8.49 31.17 -14.64
CA GLY A 366 7.55 31.58 -13.58
C GLY A 366 6.07 31.56 -13.98
N LYS A 367 5.73 31.24 -15.22
CA LYS A 367 4.33 31.24 -15.67
C LYS A 367 3.50 30.18 -14.96
N THR A 368 4.11 29.03 -14.64
CA THR A 368 3.41 27.93 -13.97
C THR A 368 2.89 28.34 -12.61
N ILE A 369 3.72 28.90 -11.76
CA ILE A 369 3.29 29.36 -10.43
C ILE A 369 2.25 30.48 -10.51
N GLN A 370 2.42 31.42 -11.47
CA GLN A 370 1.44 32.47 -11.70
C GLN A 370 0.08 31.92 -12.10
N THR A 371 0.03 30.88 -12.95
CA THR A 371 -1.20 30.19 -13.32
C THR A 371 -1.85 29.52 -12.11
N ILE A 372 -1.06 28.80 -11.30
CA ILE A 372 -1.53 28.18 -10.06
C ILE A 372 -2.15 29.22 -9.12
N LEU A 373 -1.44 30.33 -8.87
CA LEU A 373 -1.92 31.39 -7.99
C LEU A 373 -3.17 32.07 -8.54
N LYS A 374 -3.25 32.29 -9.85
CA LYS A 374 -4.44 32.83 -10.49
C LYS A 374 -5.65 31.93 -10.27
N VAL A 375 -5.53 30.63 -10.55
CA VAL A 375 -6.61 29.67 -10.32
C VAL A 375 -7.06 29.68 -8.86
N LEU A 376 -6.13 29.64 -7.92
CA LEU A 376 -6.46 29.59 -6.50
C LEU A 376 -7.07 30.88 -5.97
N ARG A 377 -6.58 32.06 -6.42
CA ARG A 377 -7.03 33.37 -5.95
C ARG A 377 -8.28 33.86 -6.67
N GLU A 378 -8.33 33.74 -8.00
CA GLU A 378 -9.41 34.30 -8.82
C GLU A 378 -10.51 33.27 -9.11
N ASP A 379 -10.16 32.09 -9.65
CA ASP A 379 -11.17 31.13 -10.08
C ASP A 379 -11.81 30.37 -8.90
N LEU A 380 -11.03 30.08 -7.85
CA LEU A 380 -11.49 29.39 -6.66
C LEU A 380 -11.86 30.30 -5.50
N ASP A 381 -11.53 31.58 -5.59
CA ASP A 381 -11.91 32.61 -4.61
C ASP A 381 -11.38 32.33 -3.19
N TYR A 382 -10.06 32.01 -3.09
CA TYR A 382 -9.34 31.83 -1.83
C TYR A 382 -8.40 33.01 -1.55
N CYS A 383 -8.21 33.31 -0.27
CA CYS A 383 -7.12 34.18 0.17
C CYS A 383 -5.82 33.35 0.19
N VAL A 384 -4.90 33.63 -0.75
CA VAL A 384 -3.65 32.89 -0.90
C VAL A 384 -2.49 33.86 -0.75
N PRO A 385 -1.76 33.84 0.38
CA PRO A 385 -0.53 34.58 0.57
C PRO A 385 0.54 34.22 -0.47
N GLU A 386 1.60 35.02 -0.57
CA GLU A 386 2.72 34.69 -1.44
C GLU A 386 3.37 33.36 -0.98
N PRO A 387 3.59 32.40 -1.91
CA PRO A 387 4.25 31.14 -1.59
C PRO A 387 5.65 31.38 -1.03
N GLN A 388 6.05 30.56 -0.05
CA GLN A 388 7.39 30.65 0.51
C GLN A 388 8.20 29.37 0.28
N ILE A 389 9.51 29.52 0.14
CA ILE A 389 10.47 28.43 0.17
C ILE A 389 10.78 28.13 1.62
N VAL A 390 10.48 26.89 2.02
CA VAL A 390 10.78 26.37 3.35
C VAL A 390 11.88 25.32 3.22
N ASN A 391 12.95 25.47 4.02
CA ASN A 391 14.06 24.53 4.07
C ASN A 391 13.92 23.62 5.31
N ALA A 392 13.90 22.32 5.10
CA ALA A 392 13.71 21.32 6.16
C ALA A 392 14.76 21.42 7.28
N MET A 393 16.01 21.79 6.94
CA MET A 393 17.09 21.95 7.94
C MET A 393 16.75 22.96 9.04
N ASN A 394 15.91 23.93 8.73
CA ASN A 394 15.49 24.95 9.68
C ASN A 394 14.41 24.46 10.67
N PHE A 395 13.99 23.21 10.56
CA PHE A 395 12.88 22.62 11.35
C PHE A 395 13.26 21.29 12.01
N GLY A 396 14.54 21.08 12.31
CA GLY A 396 15.02 19.98 13.15
C GLY A 396 15.32 18.67 12.43
N VAL A 397 15.61 18.72 11.12
CA VAL A 397 16.19 17.58 10.39
C VAL A 397 17.48 18.01 9.68
N PRO A 398 18.54 17.18 9.68
CA PRO A 398 19.83 17.55 9.07
C PRO A 398 19.82 17.34 7.55
N GLN A 399 18.88 17.99 6.86
CA GLN A 399 18.71 17.87 5.41
C GLN A 399 18.46 19.23 4.75
N HIS A 400 19.32 19.62 3.84
CA HIS A 400 19.11 20.79 2.99
C HIS A 400 18.07 20.46 1.91
N ARG A 401 16.77 20.58 2.28
CA ARG A 401 15.63 20.28 1.40
C ARG A 401 14.71 21.49 1.32
N GLU A 402 14.79 22.20 0.22
CA GLU A 402 13.95 23.36 -0.06
C GLU A 402 12.69 22.94 -0.82
N ARG A 403 11.54 23.38 -0.33
CA ARG A 403 10.24 23.15 -0.94
C ARG A 403 9.43 24.44 -0.97
N VAL A 404 8.63 24.62 -2.01
CA VAL A 404 7.67 25.72 -2.05
C VAL A 404 6.38 25.28 -1.36
N TYR A 405 5.90 26.09 -0.43
CA TYR A 405 4.65 25.90 0.28
C TYR A 405 3.64 26.94 -0.18
N ILE A 406 2.43 26.47 -0.51
CA ILE A 406 1.31 27.30 -0.95
C ILE A 406 0.16 27.05 0.01
N VAL A 407 -0.23 28.06 0.76
CA VAL A 407 -1.33 27.99 1.73
C VAL A 407 -2.46 28.87 1.25
N GLY A 408 -3.71 28.42 1.44
CA GLY A 408 -4.87 29.24 1.12
C GLY A 408 -6.00 29.07 2.12
N PHE A 409 -6.76 30.11 2.33
CA PHE A 409 -7.89 30.15 3.24
C PHE A 409 -9.16 30.56 2.47
N ARG A 410 -10.26 29.87 2.74
CA ARG A 410 -11.56 30.25 2.19
C ARG A 410 -11.93 31.65 2.73
N LYS A 411 -12.43 32.54 1.87
CA LYS A 411 -12.66 33.95 2.23
C LYS A 411 -13.58 34.16 3.43
N ASP A 412 -14.56 33.28 3.64
CA ASP A 412 -15.47 33.37 4.79
C ASP A 412 -14.79 33.12 6.15
N GLN A 413 -13.53 32.65 6.14
CA GLN A 413 -12.72 32.52 7.36
C GLN A 413 -12.17 33.88 7.83
N ASN A 414 -12.25 34.94 7.00
CA ASN A 414 -11.76 36.29 7.28
C ASN A 414 -10.29 36.32 7.72
N ILE A 415 -9.47 35.47 7.10
CA ILE A 415 -8.01 35.39 7.33
C ILE A 415 -7.32 36.12 6.18
N ASN A 416 -6.94 37.37 6.42
CA ASN A 416 -6.31 38.22 5.40
C ASN A 416 -4.78 38.17 5.47
N GLU A 417 -4.25 37.76 6.62
CA GLU A 417 -2.79 37.70 6.85
C GLU A 417 -2.39 36.33 7.36
N PHE A 418 -1.36 35.78 6.75
CA PHE A 418 -0.72 34.53 7.16
C PHE A 418 0.79 34.72 7.18
N THR A 419 1.41 34.31 8.27
CA THR A 419 2.86 34.28 8.40
C THR A 419 3.32 32.85 8.47
N TYR A 420 4.24 32.48 7.57
CA TYR A 420 4.88 31.16 7.61
C TYR A 420 5.73 31.02 8.86
N PRO A 421 5.98 29.79 9.33
CA PRO A 421 6.72 29.58 10.57
C PRO A 421 8.14 30.12 10.47
N THR A 422 8.62 30.70 11.55
CA THR A 422 10.03 31.09 11.67
C THR A 422 10.89 29.84 11.90
N PRO A 423 12.12 29.82 11.35
CA PRO A 423 13.08 28.76 11.62
C PRO A 423 13.25 28.51 13.13
N THR A 424 13.40 27.25 13.52
CA THR A 424 13.77 26.87 14.89
C THR A 424 15.28 26.73 14.97
N ASP A 425 15.90 27.19 16.07
CA ASP A 425 17.36 27.21 16.25
C ASP A 425 17.99 25.80 16.50
N THR A 426 17.34 24.74 16.11
CA THR A 426 17.87 23.39 16.27
C THR A 426 18.71 22.98 15.07
N THR A 427 20.01 23.08 15.17
CA THR A 427 20.96 22.50 14.19
C THR A 427 21.22 21.02 14.54
N LYS A 428 20.51 20.13 13.88
CA LYS A 428 20.85 18.71 13.86
C LYS A 428 21.87 18.43 12.77
N THR A 429 22.71 17.43 12.99
CA THR A 429 23.73 16.96 12.06
C THR A 429 23.46 15.49 11.67
N PHE A 430 24.25 14.93 10.78
CA PHE A 430 24.13 13.51 10.42
C PHE A 430 24.31 12.59 11.63
N ALA A 431 25.19 12.95 12.58
CA ALA A 431 25.40 12.18 13.79
C ALA A 431 24.10 11.94 14.58
N ASP A 432 23.19 12.91 14.59
CA ASP A 432 21.90 12.82 15.32
C ASP A 432 20.92 11.82 14.70
N ILE A 433 21.15 11.40 13.46
CA ILE A 433 20.26 10.50 12.72
C ILE A 433 20.93 9.19 12.30
N LYS A 434 22.25 9.08 12.48
CA LYS A 434 23.04 7.91 12.18
C LYS A 434 22.53 6.69 12.97
N GLU A 435 22.54 5.50 12.36
CA GLU A 435 22.21 4.27 13.05
C GLU A 435 23.18 4.04 14.22
N GLU A 436 22.65 3.73 15.41
CA GLU A 436 23.48 3.49 16.60
C GLU A 436 24.36 2.24 16.46
N ASN A 437 23.79 1.19 15.88
CA ASN A 437 24.46 -0.08 15.67
C ASN A 437 25.16 -0.13 14.32
N THR A 438 26.12 -1.05 14.18
CA THR A 438 26.74 -1.37 12.89
C THR A 438 25.68 -1.80 11.89
N VAL A 439 25.67 -1.16 10.73
CA VAL A 439 24.72 -1.48 9.67
C VAL A 439 25.19 -2.65 8.82
N SER A 440 24.26 -3.33 8.15
CA SER A 440 24.57 -4.47 7.28
C SER A 440 25.58 -4.10 6.19
N ALA A 441 26.49 -5.02 5.90
CA ALA A 441 27.47 -4.94 4.82
C ALA A 441 26.87 -4.56 3.46
N LYS A 442 25.57 -4.85 3.22
CA LYS A 442 24.87 -4.49 1.97
C LYS A 442 24.82 -2.99 1.66
N TYR A 443 25.00 -2.13 2.66
CA TYR A 443 25.02 -0.67 2.48
C TYR A 443 26.39 -0.13 2.11
N TYR A 444 27.46 -0.88 2.37
CA TYR A 444 28.82 -0.52 1.99
C TYR A 444 29.06 -0.69 0.50
N LEU A 445 29.84 0.19 -0.09
CA LEU A 445 30.16 0.14 -1.50
C LEU A 445 31.28 -0.86 -1.76
N SER A 446 31.27 -1.50 -2.94
CA SER A 446 32.44 -2.27 -3.35
C SER A 446 33.59 -1.34 -3.72
N THR A 447 34.82 -1.78 -3.51
CA THR A 447 36.05 -1.08 -3.91
C THR A 447 35.99 -0.65 -5.38
N GLN A 448 35.51 -1.54 -6.26
CA GLN A 448 35.36 -1.25 -7.68
C GLN A 448 34.33 -0.13 -7.95
N TYR A 449 33.21 -0.10 -7.21
CA TYR A 449 32.21 0.94 -7.37
C TYR A 449 32.73 2.30 -6.86
N VAL A 450 33.48 2.33 -5.77
CA VAL A 450 34.14 3.55 -5.27
C VAL A 450 35.08 4.13 -6.35
N LYS A 451 35.94 3.28 -6.97
CA LYS A 451 36.78 3.73 -8.09
C LYS A 451 35.98 4.32 -9.24
N THR A 452 34.84 3.71 -9.55
CA THR A 452 33.93 4.22 -10.61
C THR A 452 33.37 5.59 -10.26
N LEU A 453 32.97 5.81 -9.00
CA LEU A 453 32.45 7.09 -8.51
C LEU A 453 33.51 8.19 -8.55
N VAL A 454 34.77 7.88 -8.15
CA VAL A 454 35.90 8.81 -8.23
C VAL A 454 36.13 9.22 -9.68
N ALA A 455 36.31 8.27 -10.59
CA ALA A 455 36.52 8.53 -12.00
C ALA A 455 35.36 9.28 -12.65
N HIS A 456 34.11 9.06 -12.19
CA HIS A 456 32.94 9.81 -12.63
C HIS A 456 33.03 11.29 -12.19
N LYS A 457 33.34 11.54 -10.92
CA LYS A 457 33.49 12.89 -10.35
C LYS A 457 34.59 13.70 -11.07
N GLU A 458 35.76 13.07 -11.29
CA GLU A 458 36.87 13.68 -12.02
C GLU A 458 36.50 14.06 -13.45
N ARG A 459 35.82 13.17 -14.19
CA ARG A 459 35.36 13.45 -15.56
C ARG A 459 34.37 14.62 -15.62
N HIS A 460 33.52 14.79 -14.61
CA HIS A 460 32.58 15.90 -14.53
C HIS A 460 33.29 17.21 -14.12
N ALA A 461 34.23 17.14 -13.18
CA ALA A 461 35.05 18.28 -12.79
C ALA A 461 35.87 18.81 -13.98
N ALA A 462 36.47 17.92 -14.79
CA ALA A 462 37.18 18.31 -16.00
C ALA A 462 36.32 19.02 -17.06
N LYS A 463 34.98 18.84 -17.00
CA LYS A 463 34.00 19.53 -17.86
C LYS A 463 33.42 20.81 -17.24
N GLY A 464 33.91 21.20 -16.08
CA GLY A 464 33.36 22.34 -15.32
C GLY A 464 32.01 22.06 -14.65
N ASN A 465 31.60 20.81 -14.58
CA ASN A 465 30.33 20.41 -13.96
C ASN A 465 30.60 19.89 -12.54
N GLY A 466 29.85 20.37 -11.54
CA GLY A 466 29.94 19.91 -10.14
C GLY A 466 29.23 18.58 -9.84
N PHE A 467 29.01 17.74 -10.85
CA PHE A 467 28.32 16.46 -10.64
C PHE A 467 29.26 15.38 -10.10
N GLY A 468 28.80 14.68 -9.07
CA GLY A 468 29.52 13.56 -8.50
C GLY A 468 28.93 13.08 -7.18
N TYR A 469 29.60 12.11 -6.59
CA TYR A 469 29.28 11.67 -5.23
C TYR A 469 29.73 12.72 -4.21
N GLU A 470 29.03 12.74 -3.08
CA GLU A 470 29.38 13.58 -1.93
C GLU A 470 29.38 12.71 -0.66
N ILE A 471 30.33 13.01 0.22
CA ILE A 471 30.45 12.35 1.53
C ILE A 471 30.00 13.38 2.57
N ILE A 472 29.01 13.00 3.35
CA ILE A 472 28.48 13.82 4.45
C ILE A 472 29.24 13.43 5.71
N PRO A 473 29.96 14.36 6.35
CA PRO A 473 30.61 14.10 7.63
C PRO A 473 29.57 13.98 8.76
N ASP A 474 29.97 13.43 9.89
CA ASP A 474 29.04 13.20 11.01
C ASP A 474 28.45 14.54 11.54
N ASP A 475 29.21 15.63 11.51
CA ASP A 475 28.75 16.98 11.86
C ASP A 475 28.10 17.74 10.68
N GLY A 476 27.90 17.08 9.54
CA GLY A 476 27.38 17.66 8.32
C GLY A 476 25.86 17.58 8.17
N ILE A 477 25.39 18.31 7.16
CA ILE A 477 23.98 18.34 6.76
C ILE A 477 23.84 17.63 5.41
N ALA A 478 22.93 16.70 5.30
CA ALA A 478 22.69 15.95 4.08
C ALA A 478 22.07 16.82 2.97
N ASN A 479 22.40 16.49 1.72
CA ASN A 479 21.67 17.04 0.58
C ASN A 479 20.23 16.52 0.54
N ALA A 480 19.36 17.20 -0.19
CA ALA A 480 18.01 16.71 -0.43
C ALA A 480 18.03 15.28 -0.98
N ILE A 481 17.40 14.37 -0.29
CA ILE A 481 17.23 13.01 -0.78
C ILE A 481 16.25 13.02 -1.95
N VAL A 482 16.63 12.36 -3.04
CA VAL A 482 15.85 12.34 -4.28
C VAL A 482 15.78 10.92 -4.86
N VAL A 483 14.74 10.67 -5.62
CA VAL A 483 14.53 9.40 -6.31
C VAL A 483 15.25 9.42 -7.66
N GLY A 484 16.02 8.35 -7.92
CA GLY A 484 16.70 8.18 -9.21
C GLY A 484 18.04 8.91 -9.33
N GLY A 485 18.71 8.70 -10.45
CA GLY A 485 20.04 9.23 -10.71
C GLY A 485 21.07 8.84 -9.63
N MET A 486 21.94 9.78 -9.30
CA MET A 486 22.94 9.64 -8.21
C MET A 486 22.41 10.12 -6.84
N GLY A 487 21.10 10.09 -6.61
CA GLY A 487 20.51 10.64 -5.37
C GLY A 487 21.05 10.00 -4.09
N ARG A 488 21.38 8.70 -4.12
CA ARG A 488 21.96 7.98 -2.98
C ARG A 488 23.45 8.24 -2.83
N GLU A 489 24.16 8.45 -3.91
CA GLU A 489 25.61 8.69 -3.97
C GLU A 489 25.97 10.15 -3.61
N ARG A 490 25.01 11.07 -3.60
CA ARG A 490 25.20 12.44 -3.10
C ARG A 490 25.07 12.56 -1.57
N ASN A 491 24.80 11.47 -0.90
CA ASN A 491 24.68 11.40 0.55
C ASN A 491 25.38 10.13 1.06
N LEU A 492 26.62 9.90 0.64
CA LEU A 492 27.45 8.84 1.20
C LEU A 492 27.98 9.27 2.56
N VAL A 493 28.28 8.30 3.40
CA VAL A 493 28.80 8.51 4.75
C VAL A 493 29.96 7.55 5.02
N ILE A 494 30.81 7.90 5.98
CA ILE A 494 31.89 7.03 6.44
C ILE A 494 31.44 6.35 7.73
N ASP A 495 31.59 5.03 7.76
CA ASP A 495 31.28 4.22 8.93
C ASP A 495 32.28 3.06 9.06
N ASN A 496 33.22 3.20 9.96
CA ASN A 496 34.32 2.26 10.15
C ASN A 496 34.01 1.14 11.17
N ARG A 497 32.74 1.00 11.59
CA ARG A 497 32.31 0.01 12.57
C ARG A 497 32.12 -1.40 11.98
N LEU A 498 32.19 -1.56 10.65
CA LEU A 498 32.03 -2.85 10.00
C LEU A 498 33.26 -3.73 10.29
N GLU A 499 33.05 -4.92 10.86
CA GLU A 499 34.08 -5.90 11.15
C GLU A 499 34.07 -7.05 10.14
N ASP A 500 32.86 -7.51 9.74
CA ASP A 500 32.72 -8.58 8.76
C ASP A 500 32.55 -8.00 7.35
N PHE A 501 33.59 -8.10 6.55
CA PHE A 501 33.64 -7.63 5.16
C PHE A 501 33.25 -8.72 4.15
N THR A 502 32.57 -9.78 4.58
CA THR A 502 32.07 -10.80 3.67
C THR A 502 31.05 -10.17 2.71
N PRO A 503 31.25 -10.24 1.39
CA PRO A 503 30.32 -9.67 0.44
C PRO A 503 28.95 -10.34 0.51
N VAL A 504 27.88 -9.54 0.61
CA VAL A 504 26.51 -10.05 0.45
C VAL A 504 26.17 -10.14 -1.04
N THR A 505 25.17 -10.94 -1.39
CA THR A 505 24.80 -11.30 -2.78
C THR A 505 24.67 -10.15 -3.77
N ASN A 506 24.36 -8.94 -3.28
CA ASN A 506 24.19 -7.74 -4.12
C ASN A 506 25.49 -6.96 -4.37
N ILE A 507 26.60 -7.32 -3.72
CA ILE A 507 27.88 -6.64 -3.87
C ILE A 507 28.78 -7.48 -4.78
N LYS A 508 29.13 -6.93 -5.95
CA LYS A 508 30.10 -7.54 -6.85
C LYS A 508 31.50 -7.06 -6.45
N GLY A 509 32.32 -7.98 -5.97
CA GLY A 509 33.69 -7.72 -5.55
C GLY A 509 33.84 -7.43 -4.06
N GLU A 510 35.03 -7.02 -3.65
CA GLU A 510 35.35 -6.71 -2.27
C GLU A 510 34.70 -5.42 -1.76
N ILE A 511 34.30 -5.44 -0.51
CA ILE A 511 33.80 -4.25 0.19
C ILE A 511 35.01 -3.31 0.43
N ASN A 512 34.80 -2.00 0.21
CA ASN A 512 35.82 -1.00 0.49
C ASN A 512 36.22 -1.00 1.97
N ARG A 513 37.48 -0.68 2.22
CA ARG A 513 38.05 -0.62 3.58
C ARG A 513 38.01 0.79 4.17
N ASP A 514 37.56 1.78 3.39
CA ASP A 514 37.47 3.18 3.79
C ASP A 514 36.17 3.46 4.55
N GLY A 515 35.35 2.46 4.84
CA GLY A 515 34.08 2.58 5.52
C GLY A 515 33.00 3.32 4.72
N LEU A 516 33.21 3.53 3.42
CA LEU A 516 32.29 4.30 2.59
C LEU A 516 31.00 3.52 2.31
N ARG A 517 29.88 4.06 2.76
CA ARG A 517 28.56 3.44 2.62
C ARG A 517 27.46 4.41 2.21
N ARG A 518 26.37 3.85 1.72
CA ARG A 518 25.09 4.58 1.58
C ARG A 518 24.43 4.72 2.94
N MET A 519 23.66 5.76 3.12
CA MET A 519 22.71 5.84 4.23
C MET A 519 21.68 4.71 4.13
N THR A 520 21.22 4.19 5.27
CA THR A 520 20.16 3.19 5.33
C THR A 520 18.78 3.80 5.04
N PRO A 521 17.75 2.99 4.72
CA PRO A 521 16.38 3.49 4.66
C PRO A 521 15.91 4.12 5.99
N ARG A 522 16.41 3.65 7.14
CA ARG A 522 16.10 4.24 8.45
C ARG A 522 16.71 5.62 8.61
N GLU A 523 17.95 5.80 8.20
CA GLU A 523 18.58 7.12 8.19
C GLU A 523 17.85 8.09 7.23
N TRP A 524 17.35 7.60 6.08
CA TRP A 524 16.49 8.41 5.19
C TRP A 524 15.14 8.75 5.82
N ALA A 525 14.54 7.83 6.60
CA ALA A 525 13.34 8.12 7.36
C ALA A 525 13.57 9.25 8.38
N ARG A 526 14.66 9.15 9.14
CA ARG A 526 15.06 10.18 10.12
C ARG A 526 15.36 11.53 9.46
N LEU A 527 15.97 11.54 8.26
CA LEU A 527 16.17 12.77 7.45
C LEU A 527 14.86 13.45 7.06
N GLN A 528 13.77 12.70 6.92
CA GLN A 528 12.44 13.26 6.68
C GLN A 528 11.66 13.52 7.98
N GLY A 529 12.24 13.22 9.13
CA GLY A 529 11.60 13.41 10.44
C GLY A 529 10.57 12.35 10.81
N PHE A 530 10.61 11.19 10.17
CA PHE A 530 9.83 10.02 10.62
C PHE A 530 10.48 9.42 11.86
N PRO A 531 9.71 9.06 12.90
CA PRO A 531 10.24 8.49 14.13
C PRO A 531 10.65 7.02 13.94
N ASP A 532 11.43 6.49 14.89
CA ASP A 532 11.99 5.13 14.78
C ASP A 532 10.95 4.01 14.82
N ASN A 533 9.81 4.24 15.43
CA ASN A 533 8.69 3.30 15.41
C ASN A 533 7.91 3.31 14.07
N PHE A 534 8.28 4.16 13.11
CA PHE A 534 7.71 4.10 11.76
C PHE A 534 8.16 2.82 11.05
N ILE A 535 7.21 2.00 10.64
CA ILE A 535 7.46 0.68 10.05
C ILE A 535 7.85 0.81 8.57
N ILE A 536 9.04 0.31 8.22
CA ILE A 536 9.52 0.20 6.83
C ILE A 536 9.27 -1.24 6.34
N GLY A 537 8.07 -1.51 5.85
CA GLY A 537 7.61 -2.86 5.48
C GLY A 537 7.87 -3.27 4.02
N VAL A 538 8.82 -2.61 3.34
CA VAL A 538 9.14 -2.82 1.93
C VAL A 538 10.63 -3.02 1.72
N ALA A 539 11.02 -3.52 0.54
CA ALA A 539 12.43 -3.63 0.17
C ALA A 539 13.13 -2.27 0.09
N ASP A 540 14.43 -2.22 0.36
CA ASP A 540 15.23 -0.99 0.41
C ASP A 540 15.03 -0.08 -0.80
N ALA A 541 14.95 -0.63 -2.02
CA ALA A 541 14.74 0.16 -3.24
C ALA A 541 13.41 0.93 -3.21
N SER A 542 12.34 0.28 -2.74
CA SER A 542 11.04 0.92 -2.56
C SER A 542 11.06 1.92 -1.40
N ALA A 543 11.74 1.59 -0.30
CA ALA A 543 11.89 2.49 0.84
C ALA A 543 12.60 3.80 0.46
N TYR A 544 13.72 3.72 -0.27
CA TYR A 544 14.40 4.90 -0.78
C TYR A 544 13.50 5.75 -1.70
N LYS A 545 12.74 5.10 -2.60
CA LYS A 545 11.76 5.79 -3.44
C LYS A 545 10.70 6.52 -2.59
N GLN A 546 10.18 5.86 -1.57
CA GLN A 546 9.15 6.39 -0.69
C GLN A 546 9.64 7.60 0.11
N PHE A 547 10.79 7.50 0.79
CA PHE A 547 11.34 8.60 1.55
C PHE A 547 11.83 9.76 0.67
N GLY A 548 12.38 9.48 -0.52
CA GLY A 548 12.78 10.50 -1.48
C GLY A 548 11.59 11.34 -2.00
N ASN A 549 10.44 10.69 -2.20
CA ASN A 549 9.19 11.34 -2.61
C ASN A 549 8.41 11.96 -1.44
N SER A 550 8.72 11.60 -0.20
CA SER A 550 7.99 12.09 0.96
C SER A 550 8.34 13.54 1.28
N VAL A 551 7.54 14.14 2.14
CA VAL A 551 7.75 15.48 2.69
C VAL A 551 8.56 15.42 4.00
N ALA A 552 9.21 16.52 4.35
CA ALA A 552 9.86 16.67 5.66
C ALA A 552 8.82 16.97 6.74
N VAL A 553 8.50 15.97 7.56
CA VAL A 553 7.42 16.01 8.54
C VAL A 553 7.48 17.22 9.47
N PRO A 554 8.66 17.61 10.07
CA PRO A 554 8.70 18.74 10.98
C PRO A 554 8.41 20.08 10.30
N ALA A 555 8.85 20.28 9.07
CA ALA A 555 8.59 21.51 8.31
C ALA A 555 7.10 21.63 7.93
N ILE A 556 6.47 20.51 7.53
CA ILE A 556 5.02 20.44 7.32
C ILE A 556 4.28 20.74 8.63
N GLN A 557 4.68 20.13 9.73
CA GLN A 557 4.05 20.31 11.04
C GLN A 557 4.10 21.76 11.50
N ALA A 558 5.24 22.43 11.40
CA ALA A 558 5.40 23.84 11.74
C ALA A 558 4.46 24.74 10.94
N THR A 559 4.37 24.52 9.62
CA THR A 559 3.48 25.31 8.76
C THR A 559 2.00 24.99 9.04
N ALA A 560 1.66 23.73 9.19
CA ALA A 560 0.30 23.30 9.54
C ALA A 560 -0.17 23.87 10.89
N GLN A 561 0.72 23.97 11.87
CA GLN A 561 0.42 24.58 13.16
C GLN A 561 -0.07 26.03 13.02
N GLU A 562 0.59 26.84 12.18
CA GLU A 562 0.16 28.21 11.92
C GLU A 562 -1.19 28.26 11.17
N ILE A 563 -1.43 27.34 10.23
CA ILE A 563 -2.73 27.22 9.53
C ILE A 563 -3.85 26.93 10.53
N ILE A 564 -3.67 25.91 11.39
CA ILE A 564 -4.69 25.48 12.37
C ILE A 564 -4.95 26.57 13.41
N LYS A 565 -3.92 27.26 13.86
CA LYS A 565 -4.05 28.41 14.78
C LYS A 565 -4.93 29.51 14.18
N ARG A 566 -4.78 29.82 12.90
CA ARG A 566 -5.58 30.86 12.22
C ARG A 566 -7.04 30.43 12.05
N ILE A 567 -7.31 29.20 11.64
CA ILE A 567 -8.68 28.65 11.53
C ILE A 567 -9.39 28.66 12.90
N ASN A 568 -8.72 28.27 13.97
CA ASN A 568 -9.29 28.25 15.32
C ASN A 568 -9.56 29.64 15.87
N LEU A 569 -8.70 30.63 15.58
CA LEU A 569 -8.94 32.03 15.94
C LEU A 569 -10.17 32.62 15.25
N SER A 570 -10.45 32.22 14.02
CA SER A 570 -11.64 32.64 13.30
C SER A 570 -12.92 32.10 13.91
N LYS A 571 -12.87 30.85 14.42
CA LYS A 571 -14.01 30.27 15.15
C LYS A 571 -14.34 31.04 16.44
N SER A 572 -13.34 31.44 17.22
CA SER A 572 -13.55 32.16 18.47
C SER A 572 -14.14 33.57 18.26
N LYS A 573 -13.83 34.23 17.16
CA LYS A 573 -14.40 35.54 16.79
C LYS A 573 -15.89 35.44 16.39
N LYS A 574 -16.32 34.37 15.73
CA LYS A 574 -17.74 34.14 15.38
C LYS A 574 -18.63 33.93 16.61
N TYR A 575 -18.13 33.26 17.65
CA TYR A 575 -18.90 33.04 18.89
C TYR A 575 -18.87 34.23 19.87
N GLY A 576 -17.97 35.19 19.66
CA GLY A 576 -17.86 36.40 20.49
C GLY A 576 -18.77 37.56 20.04
N THR A 577 -19.31 37.53 18.82
CA THR A 577 -20.21 38.58 18.29
C THR A 577 -21.67 38.31 18.55
N ASP A 578 -22.08 37.10 18.94
CA ASP A 578 -23.46 36.77 19.29
C ASP A 578 -23.82 36.98 20.79
N ARG A 579 -22.91 37.59 21.58
CA ARG A 579 -23.07 37.94 23.00
C ARG A 579 -22.92 39.46 23.27
N LYS A 580 -23.42 40.29 22.36
CA LYS A 580 -23.58 41.71 22.68
C LYS A 580 -24.95 42.20 22.30
#